data_cad466f90bbbe86d1f0c5556849c77f8
#
_entry.id   cad466f90bbbe86d1f0c5556849c77f8
#
_cell.length_a   1.000
_cell.length_b   1.000
_cell.length_c   1.000
_cell.angle_alpha   90.00
_cell.angle_beta   90.00
_cell.angle_gamma   90.00
#
_symmetry.space_group_name_H-M   'P 1'
#
loop_
_entity.id
_entity.type
_entity.pdbx_description
1 polymer ?
#
loop_
_entity_poly.entity_id
_entity_poly.type
_entity_poly.pdbx_seq_one_letter_code
_entity_poly.pdbx_strand_id
1 'polypeptide(L)'
;MNHFSRLLSYCSSYGLKGPNKLNKAQLLKISTGQGFIAALDQSGGSTPKALKLYGVEESEYDNSADMYDLIHEMRTRIIKSNAFSSGRILGAILFENTIQKKIDKIPSAIYLWEKLKVVPFLKVDKGLLSIDNQVQLLKPIDDLEASLKLAKENKVFGTKMRSVINGANETGITDIVDQQFDIASEILSYGLVPIIEPEVAITIPDKKEAEDLLYDSLRSGLNRIGTNKQVILKLSLPDQDNLYEPLTKHPNILRIVALSGGFKKNEAVDRLIRNKKIIASFSRALAEGLNRNDPKKEFEKQLEQTIQSIYEASLT
;
A
#
# COMPACT_ATOMS: atom_id res chain seq x y z
N MET A 1 5.93 29.58 5.68
CA MET A 1 6.70 28.55 6.42
C MET A 1 6.78 27.33 5.52
N ASN A 2 7.98 26.94 5.08
CA ASN A 2 8.18 25.85 4.14
C ASN A 2 7.81 24.50 4.77
N HIS A 3 7.33 23.56 3.94
CA HIS A 3 6.96 22.20 4.32
C HIS A 3 8.06 21.49 5.16
N PHE A 4 9.31 21.81 4.89
CA PHE A 4 10.51 21.32 5.58
C PHE A 4 10.64 21.82 7.02
N SER A 5 10.29 23.09 7.32
CA SER A 5 10.30 23.62 8.69
C SER A 5 9.15 23.09 9.54
N ARG A 6 8.02 22.73 8.93
CA ARG A 6 6.92 22.01 9.60
C ARG A 6 7.32 20.57 9.97
N LEU A 7 8.02 19.85 9.10
CA LEU A 7 8.53 18.50 9.39
C LEU A 7 9.56 18.49 10.53
N LEU A 8 10.43 19.49 10.61
CA LEU A 8 11.41 19.61 11.70
C LEU A 8 10.74 19.99 13.04
N SER A 9 9.74 20.86 13.03
CA SER A 9 8.93 21.16 14.23
C SER A 9 8.09 19.95 14.65
N TYR A 10 7.61 19.16 13.70
CA TYR A 10 6.91 17.90 13.92
C TYR A 10 7.80 16.86 14.61
N CYS A 11 9.07 16.76 14.19
CA CYS A 11 10.06 15.89 14.87
C CYS A 11 10.38 16.35 16.30
N SER A 12 10.19 17.61 16.63
CA SER A 12 10.45 18.20 17.95
C SER A 12 9.27 18.05 18.92
N SER A 13 8.04 18.07 18.43
CA SER A 13 6.82 18.03 19.27
C SER A 13 6.41 16.61 19.72
N TYR A 14 6.98 15.56 19.15
CA TYR A 14 6.80 14.18 19.65
C TYR A 14 7.68 13.93 20.89
N GLY A 15 7.40 14.66 21.96
CA GLY A 15 7.94 14.45 23.31
C GLY A 15 7.45 13.17 24.00
N LEU A 16 7.00 12.17 23.28
CA LEU A 16 6.59 10.88 23.82
C LEU A 16 7.83 10.03 24.17
N LYS A 17 8.24 10.08 25.42
CA LYS A 17 9.04 9.04 26.04
C LYS A 17 8.14 7.82 26.28
N GLY A 18 8.08 6.88 25.32
CA GLY A 18 7.25 5.68 25.42
C GLY A 18 7.49 4.70 24.28
N PRO A 19 7.05 3.44 24.39
CA PRO A 19 7.27 2.36 23.42
C PRO A 19 6.59 2.60 22.04
N ASN A 20 5.81 3.66 21.86
CA ASN A 20 4.99 3.95 20.67
C ASN A 20 5.58 5.02 19.74
N LYS A 21 6.90 5.22 19.71
CA LYS A 21 7.53 6.24 18.87
C LYS A 21 7.71 5.76 17.43
N LEU A 22 7.16 6.51 16.46
CA LEU A 22 7.45 6.31 15.03
C LEU A 22 8.96 6.35 14.75
N ASN A 23 9.41 5.45 13.87
CA ASN A 23 10.79 5.47 13.39
C ASN A 23 11.00 6.69 12.48
N LYS A 24 11.76 7.67 12.97
CA LYS A 24 12.01 8.93 12.28
C LYS A 24 12.65 8.76 10.89
N ALA A 25 13.53 7.78 10.73
CA ALA A 25 14.19 7.52 9.45
C ALA A 25 13.19 6.94 8.42
N GLN A 26 12.31 6.03 8.85
CA GLN A 26 11.24 5.51 8.01
C GLN A 26 10.24 6.62 7.63
N LEU A 27 9.84 7.44 8.62
CA LEU A 27 8.95 8.58 8.39
C LEU A 27 9.55 9.55 7.35
N LEU A 28 10.81 9.95 7.52
CA LEU A 28 11.48 10.83 6.58
C LEU A 28 11.53 10.24 5.17
N LYS A 29 11.87 8.94 5.06
CA LYS A 29 11.93 8.27 3.75
C LYS A 29 10.57 8.26 3.06
N ILE A 30 9.48 7.95 3.76
CA ILE A 30 8.14 7.93 3.15
C ILE A 30 7.66 9.35 2.81
N SER A 31 7.92 10.34 3.66
CA SER A 31 7.40 11.70 3.45
C SER A 31 8.12 12.45 2.34
N THR A 32 9.44 12.28 2.20
CA THR A 32 10.27 13.11 1.30
C THR A 32 10.98 12.33 0.20
N GLY A 33 11.04 11.01 0.30
CA GLY A 33 11.75 10.18 -0.67
C GLY A 33 11.16 10.25 -2.06
N GLN A 34 12.02 10.15 -3.07
CA GLN A 34 11.63 9.96 -4.47
C GLN A 34 11.53 8.46 -4.77
N GLY A 35 10.40 8.03 -5.30
CA GLY A 35 10.15 6.63 -5.60
C GLY A 35 8.70 6.21 -5.32
N PHE A 36 8.47 4.91 -5.16
CA PHE A 36 7.14 4.35 -5.02
C PHE A 36 7.06 3.28 -3.92
N ILE A 37 5.85 2.82 -3.59
CA ILE A 37 5.61 1.74 -2.63
C ILE A 37 5.24 0.46 -3.38
N ALA A 38 6.05 -0.60 -3.27
CA ALA A 38 5.75 -1.90 -3.85
C ALA A 38 4.60 -2.58 -3.09
N ALA A 39 3.55 -3.04 -3.78
CA ALA A 39 2.47 -3.80 -3.15
C ALA A 39 2.69 -5.30 -3.37
N LEU A 40 3.24 -5.98 -2.36
CA LEU A 40 3.53 -7.41 -2.33
C LEU A 40 2.63 -8.13 -1.31
N ASP A 41 1.39 -7.66 -1.17
CA ASP A 41 0.44 -8.07 -0.14
C ASP A 41 -0.73 -8.90 -0.67
N GLN A 42 -0.57 -9.55 -1.83
CA GLN A 42 -1.57 -10.48 -2.36
C GLN A 42 -1.94 -11.51 -1.29
N SER A 43 -3.24 -11.69 -1.06
CA SER A 43 -3.76 -12.58 -0.01
C SER A 43 -5.10 -13.17 -0.44
N GLY A 44 -5.53 -14.25 0.17
CA GLY A 44 -6.79 -14.92 -0.15
C GLY A 44 -6.95 -15.16 -1.64
N GLY A 45 -8.08 -14.79 -2.21
CA GLY A 45 -8.41 -15.03 -3.62
C GLY A 45 -7.52 -14.32 -4.66
N SER A 46 -6.67 -13.36 -4.25
CA SER A 46 -5.71 -12.72 -5.17
C SER A 46 -4.39 -13.49 -5.28
N THR A 47 -4.07 -14.38 -4.34
CA THR A 47 -2.84 -15.17 -4.35
C THR A 47 -2.79 -16.18 -5.51
N PRO A 48 -3.82 -17.03 -5.75
CA PRO A 48 -3.83 -17.93 -6.90
C PRO A 48 -3.65 -17.20 -8.24
N LYS A 49 -4.35 -16.05 -8.41
CA LYS A 49 -4.19 -15.22 -9.59
C LYS A 49 -2.76 -14.71 -9.80
N ALA A 50 -2.10 -14.26 -8.72
CA ALA A 50 -0.73 -13.78 -8.79
C ALA A 50 0.25 -14.90 -9.12
N LEU A 51 0.09 -16.08 -8.51
CA LEU A 51 0.88 -17.27 -8.78
C LEU A 51 0.73 -17.73 -10.22
N LYS A 52 -0.50 -17.81 -10.75
CA LYS A 52 -0.77 -18.19 -12.12
C LYS A 52 -0.08 -17.25 -13.12
N LEU A 53 -0.16 -15.94 -12.91
CA LEU A 53 0.54 -14.94 -13.73
C LEU A 53 2.06 -15.07 -13.64
N TYR A 54 2.57 -15.60 -12.54
CA TYR A 54 4.00 -15.87 -12.32
C TYR A 54 4.44 -17.23 -12.88
N GLY A 55 3.53 -18.02 -13.46
CA GLY A 55 3.81 -19.33 -14.05
C GLY A 55 3.79 -20.48 -13.04
N VAL A 56 2.98 -20.37 -11.99
CA VAL A 56 2.66 -21.43 -11.03
C VAL A 56 1.21 -21.83 -11.20
N GLU A 57 0.96 -23.06 -11.60
CA GLU A 57 -0.40 -23.59 -11.78
C GLU A 57 -1.02 -24.03 -10.44
N GLU A 58 -2.36 -24.05 -10.37
CA GLU A 58 -3.09 -24.45 -9.17
C GLU A 58 -2.84 -25.92 -8.77
N SER A 59 -2.43 -26.76 -9.71
CA SER A 59 -2.03 -28.16 -9.47
C SER A 59 -0.68 -28.31 -8.77
N GLU A 60 0.07 -27.25 -8.55
CA GLU A 60 1.40 -27.28 -7.93
C GLU A 60 1.35 -27.07 -6.41
N TYR A 61 0.16 -26.89 -5.81
CA TYR A 61 0.00 -26.77 -4.37
C TYR A 61 -1.31 -27.44 -3.92
N ASP A 62 -1.23 -28.24 -2.84
CA ASP A 62 -2.36 -29.03 -2.35
C ASP A 62 -3.21 -28.28 -1.31
N ASN A 63 -2.64 -27.26 -0.68
CA ASN A 63 -3.28 -26.52 0.42
C ASN A 63 -2.81 -25.07 0.50
N SER A 64 -3.42 -24.31 1.40
CA SER A 64 -3.10 -22.89 1.59
C SER A 64 -1.67 -22.67 2.09
N ALA A 65 -1.08 -23.58 2.86
CA ALA A 65 0.29 -23.41 3.35
C ALA A 65 1.28 -23.48 2.21
N ASP A 66 1.16 -24.49 1.32
CA ASP A 66 2.01 -24.63 0.12
C ASP A 66 1.86 -23.43 -0.80
N MET A 67 0.62 -22.97 -1.02
CA MET A 67 0.35 -21.76 -1.80
C MET A 67 1.07 -20.53 -1.20
N TYR A 68 1.07 -20.39 0.13
CA TYR A 68 1.77 -19.29 0.80
C TYR A 68 3.30 -19.47 0.81
N ASP A 69 3.82 -20.67 0.67
CA ASP A 69 5.25 -20.90 0.45
C ASP A 69 5.66 -20.43 -0.94
N LEU A 70 4.93 -20.82 -1.97
CA LEU A 70 5.18 -20.40 -3.35
C LEU A 70 5.11 -18.89 -3.56
N ILE A 71 4.09 -18.23 -2.98
CA ILE A 71 4.01 -16.76 -3.08
C ILE A 71 5.13 -16.07 -2.29
N HIS A 72 5.60 -16.66 -1.20
CA HIS A 72 6.76 -16.15 -0.47
C HIS A 72 8.05 -16.30 -1.28
N GLU A 73 8.24 -17.40 -2.01
CA GLU A 73 9.36 -17.59 -2.94
C GLU A 73 9.35 -16.52 -4.04
N MET A 74 8.19 -16.27 -4.67
CA MET A 74 8.03 -15.21 -5.67
C MET A 74 8.44 -13.84 -5.09
N ARG A 75 7.90 -13.48 -3.92
CA ARG A 75 8.22 -12.23 -3.24
C ARG A 75 9.71 -12.12 -2.88
N THR A 76 10.29 -13.22 -2.40
CA THR A 76 11.70 -13.27 -2.05
C THR A 76 12.58 -13.04 -3.28
N ARG A 77 12.24 -13.64 -4.42
CA ARG A 77 12.98 -13.43 -5.68
C ARG A 77 12.89 -11.97 -6.14
N ILE A 78 11.72 -11.34 -6.04
CA ILE A 78 11.54 -9.90 -6.35
C ILE A 78 12.38 -9.05 -5.39
N ILE A 79 12.26 -9.26 -4.07
CA ILE A 79 12.93 -8.46 -3.03
C ILE A 79 14.46 -8.60 -3.11
N LYS A 80 14.98 -9.77 -3.47
CA LYS A 80 16.43 -10.02 -3.61
C LYS A 80 17.03 -9.55 -4.94
N SER A 81 16.19 -9.08 -5.86
CA SER A 81 16.66 -8.51 -7.12
C SER A 81 17.46 -7.23 -6.89
N ASN A 82 18.50 -7.02 -7.70
CA ASN A 82 19.26 -5.77 -7.71
C ASN A 82 18.37 -4.57 -8.07
N ALA A 83 17.39 -4.78 -8.96
CA ALA A 83 16.42 -3.78 -9.32
C ALA A 83 15.63 -3.26 -8.11
N PHE A 84 15.22 -4.16 -7.20
CA PHE A 84 14.45 -3.81 -6.00
C PHE A 84 15.28 -3.02 -4.99
N SER A 85 16.58 -3.31 -4.87
CA SER A 85 17.50 -2.64 -3.93
C SER A 85 18.06 -1.29 -4.42
N SER A 86 17.64 -0.82 -5.58
CA SER A 86 18.23 0.34 -6.28
C SER A 86 17.92 1.72 -5.65
N GLY A 87 17.18 1.78 -4.54
CA GLY A 87 16.79 3.03 -3.90
C GLY A 87 15.50 3.67 -4.42
N ARG A 88 14.96 3.19 -5.54
CA ARG A 88 13.71 3.68 -6.17
C ARG A 88 12.44 3.22 -5.44
N ILE A 89 12.54 2.21 -4.58
CA ILE A 89 11.44 1.69 -3.78
C ILE A 89 11.54 2.26 -2.36
N LEU A 90 10.54 3.03 -1.97
CA LEU A 90 10.47 3.68 -0.65
C LEU A 90 9.98 2.73 0.42
N GLY A 91 8.97 1.92 0.08
CA GLY A 91 8.35 0.98 0.98
C GLY A 91 7.81 -0.25 0.26
N ALA A 92 7.44 -1.26 1.03
CA ALA A 92 6.78 -2.45 0.54
C ALA A 92 5.65 -2.88 1.49
N ILE A 93 4.47 -3.16 0.92
CA ILE A 93 3.34 -3.70 1.67
C ILE A 93 3.45 -5.22 1.63
N LEU A 94 3.45 -5.86 2.78
CA LEU A 94 3.52 -7.31 2.95
C LEU A 94 2.24 -7.85 3.56
N PHE A 95 1.93 -9.11 3.27
CA PHE A 95 0.90 -9.86 3.97
C PHE A 95 1.48 -10.56 5.21
N GLU A 96 0.64 -10.86 6.20
CA GLU A 96 1.04 -11.45 7.49
C GLU A 96 1.93 -12.71 7.33
N ASN A 97 1.52 -13.65 6.46
CA ASN A 97 2.32 -14.85 6.19
C ASN A 97 3.75 -14.54 5.71
N THR A 98 3.93 -13.46 4.95
CA THR A 98 5.25 -13.04 4.49
C THR A 98 6.08 -12.42 5.61
N ILE A 99 5.46 -11.66 6.52
CA ILE A 99 6.17 -11.08 7.67
C ILE A 99 6.68 -12.16 8.62
N GLN A 100 5.91 -13.22 8.84
CA GLN A 100 6.28 -14.36 9.67
C GLN A 100 7.39 -15.23 9.06
N LYS A 101 7.59 -15.16 7.72
CA LYS A 101 8.65 -15.89 7.01
C LYS A 101 9.94 -15.08 6.94
N LYS A 102 11.03 -15.76 6.57
CA LYS A 102 12.37 -15.20 6.55
C LYS A 102 12.93 -15.11 5.12
N ILE A 103 13.69 -14.05 4.87
CA ILE A 103 14.56 -13.90 3.72
C ILE A 103 16.01 -13.97 4.25
N ASP A 104 16.82 -14.91 3.75
CA ASP A 104 18.20 -15.13 4.22
C ASP A 104 18.30 -15.24 5.76
N LYS A 105 17.39 -16.01 6.37
CA LYS A 105 17.30 -16.26 7.82
C LYS A 105 16.88 -15.02 8.66
N ILE A 106 16.60 -13.89 8.04
CA ILE A 106 16.15 -12.64 8.67
C ILE A 106 14.62 -12.49 8.46
N PRO A 107 13.80 -12.12 9.46
CA PRO A 107 12.39 -11.82 9.26
C PRO A 107 12.19 -10.84 8.11
N SER A 108 11.21 -11.10 7.22
CA SER A 108 11.10 -10.38 5.94
C SER A 108 10.98 -8.86 6.08
N ALA A 109 10.22 -8.36 7.06
CA ALA A 109 10.09 -6.92 7.29
C ALA A 109 11.40 -6.30 7.82
N ILE A 110 12.11 -7.02 8.70
CA ILE A 110 13.43 -6.59 9.18
C ILE A 110 14.44 -6.60 8.03
N TYR A 111 14.41 -7.60 7.16
CA TYR A 111 15.27 -7.65 5.97
C TYR A 111 15.07 -6.43 5.06
N LEU A 112 13.80 -6.10 4.77
CA LEU A 112 13.47 -4.91 3.98
C LEU A 112 14.10 -3.64 4.57
N TRP A 113 13.92 -3.40 5.87
CA TRP A 113 14.42 -2.17 6.48
C TRP A 113 15.93 -2.18 6.72
N GLU A 114 16.45 -3.23 7.33
CA GLU A 114 17.86 -3.24 7.73
C GLU A 114 18.82 -3.45 6.56
N LYS A 115 18.46 -4.27 5.57
CA LYS A 115 19.32 -4.57 4.42
C LYS A 115 19.08 -3.65 3.23
N LEU A 116 17.81 -3.37 2.90
CA LEU A 116 17.47 -2.65 1.68
C LEU A 116 17.05 -1.19 1.94
N LYS A 117 16.83 -0.81 3.19
CA LYS A 117 16.25 0.49 3.57
C LYS A 117 14.88 0.74 2.93
N VAL A 118 14.13 -0.32 2.64
CA VAL A 118 12.74 -0.27 2.16
C VAL A 118 11.82 -0.34 3.37
N VAL A 119 10.90 0.61 3.49
CA VAL A 119 10.00 0.75 4.64
C VAL A 119 8.91 -0.30 4.59
N PRO A 120 8.79 -1.22 5.58
CA PRO A 120 7.78 -2.26 5.57
C PRO A 120 6.43 -1.77 6.09
N PHE A 121 5.36 -2.21 5.41
CA PHE A 121 3.97 -2.07 5.83
C PHE A 121 3.31 -3.44 5.94
N LEU A 122 2.33 -3.59 6.84
CA LEU A 122 1.55 -4.81 7.04
C LEU A 122 0.12 -4.64 6.56
N LYS A 123 -0.35 -5.50 5.65
CA LYS A 123 -1.77 -5.62 5.34
C LYS A 123 -2.49 -6.27 6.53
N VAL A 124 -3.48 -5.58 7.09
CA VAL A 124 -4.22 -6.02 8.29
C VAL A 124 -5.65 -6.47 8.00
N ASP A 125 -6.24 -6.08 6.86
CA ASP A 125 -7.61 -6.49 6.54
C ASP A 125 -7.74 -8.00 6.32
N LYS A 126 -8.87 -8.56 6.71
CA LYS A 126 -9.21 -10.00 6.60
C LYS A 126 -10.16 -10.30 5.43
N GLY A 127 -10.23 -9.39 4.46
CA GLY A 127 -11.10 -9.49 3.30
C GLY A 127 -12.36 -8.62 3.43
N LEU A 128 -13.29 -8.82 2.52
CA LEU A 128 -14.45 -7.96 2.33
C LEU A 128 -15.76 -8.67 2.69
N LEU A 129 -16.72 -7.89 3.17
CA LEU A 129 -18.12 -8.29 3.26
C LEU A 129 -18.75 -8.38 1.86
N SER A 130 -19.97 -8.93 1.79
CA SER A 130 -20.79 -8.88 0.58
C SER A 130 -21.09 -7.43 0.19
N ILE A 131 -21.41 -7.22 -1.09
CA ILE A 131 -21.79 -5.89 -1.59
C ILE A 131 -23.09 -5.46 -0.90
N ASP A 132 -23.08 -4.27 -0.31
CA ASP A 132 -24.24 -3.54 0.19
C ASP A 132 -24.08 -2.07 -0.15
N ASN A 133 -25.15 -1.34 -0.47
CA ASN A 133 -25.08 0.06 -0.89
C ASN A 133 -24.00 0.34 -1.95
N GLN A 134 -23.81 -0.58 -2.89
CA GLN A 134 -22.77 -0.54 -3.93
C GLN A 134 -21.33 -0.48 -3.40
N VAL A 135 -21.08 -0.90 -2.18
CA VAL A 135 -19.74 -0.97 -1.59
C VAL A 135 -19.49 -2.30 -0.91
N GLN A 136 -18.22 -2.59 -0.65
CA GLN A 136 -17.80 -3.73 0.17
C GLN A 136 -16.94 -3.22 1.34
N LEU A 137 -17.53 -3.25 2.52
CA LEU A 137 -16.84 -2.95 3.77
C LEU A 137 -15.83 -4.04 4.13
N LEU A 138 -14.92 -3.73 5.02
CA LEU A 138 -14.00 -4.70 5.61
C LEU A 138 -14.77 -5.66 6.51
N LYS A 139 -14.38 -6.93 6.48
CA LYS A 139 -14.74 -7.86 7.54
C LYS A 139 -14.16 -7.40 8.88
N PRO A 140 -14.79 -7.76 10.02
CA PRO A 140 -14.20 -7.51 11.33
C PRO A 140 -12.74 -8.01 11.40
N ILE A 141 -11.90 -7.25 12.08
CA ILE A 141 -10.48 -7.58 12.29
C ILE A 141 -10.30 -7.89 13.78
N ASP A 142 -10.79 -9.05 14.20
CA ASP A 142 -10.85 -9.46 15.62
C ASP A 142 -9.45 -9.56 16.26
N ASP A 143 -8.41 -9.76 15.47
CA ASP A 143 -7.01 -9.88 15.89
C ASP A 143 -6.18 -8.62 15.57
N LEU A 144 -6.81 -7.45 15.39
CA LEU A 144 -6.11 -6.21 15.02
C LEU A 144 -4.99 -5.88 16.02
N GLU A 145 -5.29 -5.92 17.31
CA GLU A 145 -4.30 -5.65 18.35
C GLU A 145 -3.06 -6.57 18.26
N ALA A 146 -3.29 -7.89 18.05
CA ALA A 146 -2.20 -8.85 17.90
C ALA A 146 -1.37 -8.55 16.64
N SER A 147 -2.02 -8.23 15.53
CA SER A 147 -1.36 -7.82 14.28
C SER A 147 -0.53 -6.55 14.43
N LEU A 148 -1.01 -5.56 15.20
CA LEU A 148 -0.27 -4.31 15.46
C LEU A 148 0.95 -4.55 16.37
N LYS A 149 0.85 -5.43 17.36
CA LYS A 149 1.99 -5.84 18.19
C LYS A 149 3.05 -6.56 17.36
N LEU A 150 2.65 -7.53 16.53
CA LEU A 150 3.52 -8.23 15.60
C LEU A 150 4.22 -7.25 14.62
N ALA A 151 3.49 -6.28 14.10
CA ALA A 151 4.05 -5.24 13.24
C ALA A 151 5.18 -4.47 13.93
N LYS A 152 4.98 -4.06 15.18
CA LYS A 152 5.99 -3.32 15.96
C LYS A 152 7.24 -4.15 16.25
N GLU A 153 7.08 -5.40 16.65
CA GLU A 153 8.18 -6.35 16.89
C GLU A 153 9.05 -6.54 15.65
N ASN A 154 8.43 -6.48 14.46
CA ASN A 154 9.09 -6.62 13.17
C ASN A 154 9.53 -5.28 12.53
N LYS A 155 9.56 -4.18 13.28
CA LYS A 155 9.97 -2.85 12.81
C LYS A 155 9.14 -2.33 11.62
N VAL A 156 7.89 -2.77 11.51
CA VAL A 156 6.93 -2.29 10.52
C VAL A 156 6.59 -0.84 10.83
N PHE A 157 6.51 0.00 9.82
CA PHE A 157 6.22 1.41 9.93
C PHE A 157 4.72 1.71 10.00
N GLY A 158 3.94 0.94 9.29
CA GLY A 158 2.51 1.18 9.18
C GLY A 158 1.74 -0.01 8.66
N THR A 159 0.46 0.17 8.47
CA THR A 159 -0.45 -0.88 8.03
C THR A 159 -1.15 -0.51 6.73
N LYS A 160 -1.87 -1.47 6.12
CA LYS A 160 -2.74 -1.23 4.98
C LYS A 160 -4.03 -2.03 5.12
N MET A 161 -5.16 -1.42 4.77
CA MET A 161 -6.49 -2.04 4.71
C MET A 161 -7.23 -1.56 3.47
N ARG A 162 -8.01 -2.46 2.81
CA ARG A 162 -8.65 -2.20 1.53
C ARG A 162 -10.14 -2.54 1.54
N SER A 163 -10.99 -1.55 1.26
CA SER A 163 -12.40 -1.68 0.90
C SER A 163 -12.63 -1.45 -0.59
N VAL A 164 -13.80 -1.77 -1.11
CA VAL A 164 -14.12 -1.58 -2.54
C VAL A 164 -15.42 -0.82 -2.73
N ILE A 165 -15.39 0.18 -3.61
CA ILE A 165 -16.52 0.96 -4.09
C ILE A 165 -16.89 0.44 -5.46
N ASN A 166 -18.11 -0.08 -5.60
CA ASN A 166 -18.66 -0.72 -6.79
C ASN A 166 -19.71 0.15 -7.52
N GLY A 167 -19.94 1.37 -7.06
CA GLY A 167 -20.85 2.34 -7.64
C GLY A 167 -20.92 3.64 -6.85
N ALA A 168 -21.50 4.68 -7.42
CA ALA A 168 -21.62 6.02 -6.85
C ALA A 168 -22.78 6.11 -5.84
N ASN A 169 -22.65 5.43 -4.70
CA ASN A 169 -23.62 5.49 -3.61
C ASN A 169 -23.02 6.29 -2.44
N GLU A 170 -23.57 7.45 -2.16
CA GLU A 170 -23.06 8.38 -1.14
C GLU A 170 -23.02 7.77 0.26
N THR A 171 -24.09 7.04 0.65
CA THR A 171 -24.15 6.37 1.97
C THR A 171 -23.06 5.30 2.06
N GLY A 172 -22.96 4.41 1.08
CA GLY A 172 -21.97 3.35 1.09
C GLY A 172 -20.53 3.86 1.07
N ILE A 173 -20.25 4.92 0.31
CA ILE A 173 -18.92 5.55 0.27
C ILE A 173 -18.58 6.19 1.62
N THR A 174 -19.56 6.84 2.27
CA THR A 174 -19.40 7.38 3.62
C THR A 174 -19.10 6.28 4.63
N ASP A 175 -19.85 5.18 4.59
CA ASP A 175 -19.65 4.03 5.48
C ASP A 175 -18.24 3.43 5.33
N ILE A 176 -17.72 3.30 4.10
CA ILE A 176 -16.33 2.86 3.86
C ILE A 176 -15.32 3.80 4.49
N VAL A 177 -15.48 5.09 4.29
CA VAL A 177 -14.55 6.09 4.82
C VAL A 177 -14.60 6.09 6.34
N ASP A 178 -15.78 6.07 6.93
CA ASP A 178 -15.97 6.05 8.37
C ASP A 178 -15.34 4.81 9.00
N GLN A 179 -15.64 3.62 8.48
CA GLN A 179 -15.03 2.37 8.95
C GLN A 179 -13.50 2.41 8.89
N GLN A 180 -12.92 2.86 7.77
CA GLN A 180 -11.47 2.87 7.63
C GLN A 180 -10.80 3.93 8.53
N PHE A 181 -11.43 5.09 8.76
CA PHE A 181 -10.89 6.09 9.67
C PHE A 181 -11.01 5.69 11.15
N ASP A 182 -12.04 4.94 11.53
CA ASP A 182 -12.17 4.38 12.88
C ASP A 182 -11.05 3.37 13.16
N ILE A 183 -10.84 2.42 12.25
CA ILE A 183 -9.72 1.46 12.34
C ILE A 183 -8.37 2.20 12.30
N ALA A 184 -8.23 3.23 11.45
CA ALA A 184 -7.02 4.04 11.39
C ALA A 184 -6.72 4.75 12.72
N SER A 185 -7.74 5.18 13.45
CA SER A 185 -7.58 5.81 14.77
C SER A 185 -6.99 4.84 15.79
N GLU A 186 -7.39 3.57 15.76
CA GLU A 186 -6.79 2.53 16.59
C GLU A 186 -5.33 2.27 16.19
N ILE A 187 -5.04 2.09 14.89
CA ILE A 187 -3.67 1.88 14.37
C ILE A 187 -2.74 3.03 14.78
N LEU A 188 -3.22 4.28 14.67
CA LEU A 188 -2.47 5.47 15.08
C LEU A 188 -2.17 5.49 16.59
N SER A 189 -3.04 4.90 17.43
CA SER A 189 -2.80 4.80 18.88
C SER A 189 -1.61 3.89 19.23
N TYR A 190 -1.30 2.92 18.36
CA TYR A 190 -0.12 2.05 18.46
C TYR A 190 1.15 2.70 17.91
N GLY A 191 1.09 3.92 17.37
CA GLY A 191 2.22 4.61 16.77
C GLY A 191 2.62 4.05 15.41
N LEU A 192 1.68 3.50 14.67
CA LEU A 192 1.82 3.03 13.28
C LEU A 192 1.07 3.97 12.33
N VAL A 193 1.52 4.07 11.07
CA VAL A 193 0.89 4.91 10.05
C VAL A 193 -0.05 4.04 9.19
N PRO A 194 -1.37 4.27 9.20
CA PRO A 194 -2.30 3.53 8.36
C PRO A 194 -2.24 3.99 6.91
N ILE A 195 -2.26 3.04 5.98
CA ILE A 195 -2.64 3.25 4.58
C ILE A 195 -4.12 2.90 4.47
N ILE A 196 -4.93 3.90 4.18
CA ILE A 196 -6.38 3.84 3.98
C ILE A 196 -6.61 3.64 2.48
N GLU A 197 -7.21 2.48 2.08
CA GLU A 197 -7.38 2.09 0.68
C GLU A 197 -8.87 1.87 0.33
N PRO A 198 -9.67 2.92 0.15
CA PRO A 198 -11.01 2.83 -0.43
C PRO A 198 -10.89 2.76 -1.95
N GLU A 199 -10.74 1.57 -2.49
CA GLU A 199 -10.57 1.35 -3.94
C GLU A 199 -11.87 1.57 -4.69
N VAL A 200 -11.92 2.51 -5.62
CA VAL A 200 -12.99 2.61 -6.61
C VAL A 200 -12.71 1.62 -7.74
N ALA A 201 -13.65 0.71 -8.01
CA ALA A 201 -13.49 -0.28 -9.08
C ALA A 201 -13.42 0.44 -10.44
N ILE A 202 -12.41 0.10 -11.26
CA ILE A 202 -12.15 0.81 -12.52
C ILE A 202 -13.17 0.50 -13.63
N THR A 203 -14.02 -0.50 -13.42
CA THR A 203 -14.98 -1.00 -14.42
C THR A 203 -16.41 -0.51 -14.19
N ILE A 204 -16.66 0.29 -13.17
CA ILE A 204 -18.00 0.82 -12.90
C ILE A 204 -18.33 1.98 -13.84
N PRO A 205 -19.58 2.10 -14.29
CA PRO A 205 -19.97 3.11 -15.28
C PRO A 205 -19.99 4.54 -14.70
N ASP A 206 -20.19 4.66 -13.38
CA ASP A 206 -20.31 5.90 -12.61
C ASP A 206 -19.03 6.23 -11.81
N LYS A 207 -17.87 5.76 -12.31
CA LYS A 207 -16.57 5.89 -11.63
C LYS A 207 -16.23 7.33 -11.26
N LYS A 208 -16.44 8.26 -12.20
CA LYS A 208 -16.16 9.67 -11.94
C LYS A 208 -16.99 10.22 -10.79
N GLU A 209 -18.29 9.92 -10.74
CA GLU A 209 -19.18 10.36 -9.66
C GLU A 209 -18.78 9.72 -8.33
N ALA A 210 -18.47 8.41 -8.34
CA ALA A 210 -17.96 7.72 -7.14
C ALA A 210 -16.66 8.34 -6.61
N GLU A 211 -15.76 8.79 -7.49
CA GLU A 211 -14.51 9.46 -7.13
C GLU A 211 -14.74 10.85 -6.55
N ASP A 212 -15.68 11.61 -7.09
CA ASP A 212 -16.07 12.93 -6.56
C ASP A 212 -16.65 12.79 -5.14
N LEU A 213 -17.59 11.84 -4.93
CA LEU A 213 -18.15 11.53 -3.60
C LEU A 213 -17.07 11.06 -2.61
N LEU A 214 -16.16 10.19 -3.08
CA LEU A 214 -15.05 9.71 -2.26
C LEU A 214 -14.10 10.86 -1.85
N TYR A 215 -13.81 11.79 -2.76
CA TYR A 215 -12.98 12.96 -2.45
C TYR A 215 -13.57 13.78 -1.29
N ASP A 216 -14.86 14.06 -1.31
CA ASP A 216 -15.52 14.84 -0.26
C ASP A 216 -15.59 14.07 1.08
N SER A 217 -15.87 12.77 1.05
CA SER A 217 -15.88 11.90 2.22
C SER A 217 -14.48 11.79 2.84
N LEU A 218 -13.42 11.62 2.04
CA LEU A 218 -12.03 11.59 2.52
C LEU A 218 -11.63 12.91 3.19
N ARG A 219 -12.02 14.06 2.61
CA ARG A 219 -11.76 15.37 3.20
C ARG A 219 -12.41 15.49 4.57
N SER A 220 -13.65 15.01 4.71
CA SER A 220 -14.37 14.98 5.98
C SER A 220 -13.70 14.06 7.01
N GLY A 221 -13.31 12.85 6.59
CA GLY A 221 -12.59 11.89 7.44
C GLY A 221 -11.25 12.43 7.94
N LEU A 222 -10.47 13.09 7.07
CA LEU A 222 -9.20 13.71 7.44
C LEU A 222 -9.35 14.81 8.51
N ASN A 223 -10.43 15.56 8.49
CA ASN A 223 -10.70 16.59 9.49
C ASN A 223 -11.06 16.02 10.88
N ARG A 224 -11.45 14.74 10.97
CA ARG A 224 -11.80 14.08 12.25
C ARG A 224 -10.59 13.52 13.00
N ILE A 225 -9.50 13.25 12.32
CA ILE A 225 -8.28 12.76 12.99
C ILE A 225 -7.48 13.90 13.60
N GLY A 226 -6.88 13.67 14.78
CA GLY A 226 -6.14 14.70 15.53
C GLY A 226 -5.00 15.33 14.73
N THR A 227 -4.72 16.61 14.98
CA THR A 227 -3.83 17.48 14.21
C THR A 227 -2.37 16.99 14.08
N ASN A 228 -1.94 16.06 14.93
CA ASN A 228 -0.58 15.51 14.95
C ASN A 228 -0.52 14.05 14.48
N LYS A 229 -1.54 13.58 13.79
CA LYS A 229 -1.61 12.21 13.28
C LYS A 229 -1.59 12.23 11.76
N GLN A 230 -0.86 11.31 11.15
CA GLN A 230 -0.71 11.24 9.70
C GLN A 230 -1.14 9.90 9.16
N VAL A 231 -1.80 9.92 8.01
CA VAL A 231 -2.21 8.74 7.25
C VAL A 231 -1.64 8.79 5.84
N ILE A 232 -1.61 7.66 5.18
CA ILE A 232 -1.37 7.55 3.75
C ILE A 232 -2.70 7.17 3.10
N LEU A 233 -3.09 7.85 2.04
CA LEU A 233 -4.22 7.42 1.21
C LEU A 233 -3.69 6.60 0.04
N LYS A 234 -4.33 5.47 -0.24
CA LYS A 234 -4.07 4.65 -1.43
C LYS A 234 -5.34 4.58 -2.26
N LEU A 235 -5.32 5.23 -3.41
CA LEU A 235 -6.51 5.52 -4.20
C LEU A 235 -6.39 4.94 -5.60
N SER A 236 -7.52 4.66 -6.23
CA SER A 236 -7.58 4.30 -7.64
C SER A 236 -7.07 5.47 -8.48
N LEU A 237 -6.38 5.18 -9.57
CA LEU A 237 -6.02 6.20 -10.58
C LEU A 237 -7.31 6.85 -11.09
N PRO A 238 -7.51 8.16 -10.90
CA PRO A 238 -8.79 8.81 -11.17
C PRO A 238 -9.03 9.01 -12.67
N ASP A 239 -10.31 9.18 -13.04
CA ASP A 239 -10.67 9.56 -14.39
C ASP A 239 -10.40 11.05 -14.68
N GLN A 240 -10.53 11.89 -13.67
CA GLN A 240 -10.14 13.30 -13.74
C GLN A 240 -8.72 13.47 -13.24
N ASP A 241 -7.83 13.93 -14.13
CA ASP A 241 -6.43 14.19 -13.79
C ASP A 241 -6.31 15.19 -12.61
N ASN A 242 -5.44 14.88 -11.65
CA ASN A 242 -5.17 15.68 -10.45
C ASN A 242 -6.36 15.82 -9.47
N LEU A 243 -7.38 14.98 -9.54
CA LEU A 243 -8.53 15.03 -8.62
C LEU A 243 -8.08 15.05 -7.14
N TYR A 244 -7.12 14.20 -6.77
CA TYR A 244 -6.66 14.07 -5.39
C TYR A 244 -5.48 14.98 -5.02
N GLU A 245 -4.91 15.76 -5.96
CA GLU A 245 -3.77 16.64 -5.66
C GLU A 245 -4.05 17.62 -4.52
N PRO A 246 -5.24 18.26 -4.41
CA PRO A 246 -5.55 19.17 -3.31
C PRO A 246 -5.44 18.52 -1.92
N LEU A 247 -5.75 17.23 -1.79
CA LEU A 247 -5.64 16.50 -0.52
C LEU A 247 -4.18 16.38 -0.04
N THR A 248 -3.21 16.42 -0.95
CA THR A 248 -1.77 16.36 -0.58
C THR A 248 -1.33 17.53 0.31
N LYS A 249 -2.11 18.60 0.35
CA LYS A 249 -1.84 19.79 1.20
C LYS A 249 -2.42 19.65 2.61
N HIS A 250 -3.25 18.64 2.86
CA HIS A 250 -3.86 18.43 4.18
C HIS A 250 -2.79 18.00 5.20
N PRO A 251 -2.76 18.60 6.41
CA PRO A 251 -1.69 18.35 7.40
C PRO A 251 -1.63 16.89 7.88
N ASN A 252 -2.75 16.17 7.83
CA ASN A 252 -2.82 14.77 8.21
C ASN A 252 -2.43 13.79 7.09
N ILE A 253 -2.12 14.28 5.88
CA ILE A 253 -1.65 13.44 4.79
C ILE A 253 -0.11 13.38 4.80
N LEU A 254 0.42 12.18 5.02
CA LEU A 254 1.85 11.90 4.86
C LEU A 254 2.21 11.74 3.39
N ARG A 255 1.41 10.97 2.65
CA ARG A 255 1.57 10.70 1.22
C ARG A 255 0.24 10.23 0.61
N ILE A 256 0.04 10.50 -0.68
CA ILE A 256 -0.99 9.82 -1.48
C ILE A 256 -0.28 8.89 -2.45
N VAL A 257 -0.77 7.66 -2.54
CA VAL A 257 -0.27 6.65 -3.46
C VAL A 257 -1.41 6.11 -4.33
N ALA A 258 -1.13 5.76 -5.57
CA ALA A 258 -2.12 5.24 -6.50
C ALA A 258 -2.00 3.72 -6.65
N LEU A 259 -3.13 3.02 -6.66
CA LEU A 259 -3.21 1.63 -7.06
C LEU A 259 -3.53 1.52 -8.56
N SER A 260 -3.11 0.43 -9.21
CA SER A 260 -3.40 0.20 -10.63
C SER A 260 -4.82 -0.31 -10.91
N GLY A 261 -5.55 -0.81 -9.91
CA GLY A 261 -6.97 -1.22 -9.99
C GLY A 261 -7.32 -2.31 -11.01
N GLY A 262 -6.38 -2.71 -11.84
CA GLY A 262 -6.57 -3.64 -12.97
C GLY A 262 -6.18 -3.06 -14.32
N PHE A 263 -5.84 -1.79 -14.40
CA PHE A 263 -5.18 -1.24 -15.58
C PHE A 263 -3.89 -2.01 -15.88
N LYS A 264 -3.59 -2.19 -17.16
CA LYS A 264 -2.30 -2.71 -17.62
C LYS A 264 -1.19 -1.74 -17.22
N LYS A 265 0.04 -2.24 -17.07
CA LYS A 265 1.18 -1.45 -16.62
C LYS A 265 1.33 -0.11 -17.36
N ASN A 266 1.32 -0.11 -18.68
CA ASN A 266 1.52 1.11 -19.46
C ASN A 266 0.39 2.13 -19.22
N GLU A 267 -0.84 1.69 -19.19
CA GLU A 267 -1.98 2.57 -18.90
C GLU A 267 -1.93 3.12 -17.48
N ALA A 268 -1.57 2.30 -16.49
CA ALA A 268 -1.41 2.75 -15.11
C ALA A 268 -0.29 3.80 -14.97
N VAL A 269 0.82 3.60 -15.67
CA VAL A 269 1.95 4.55 -15.73
C VAL A 269 1.51 5.86 -16.39
N ASP A 270 0.85 5.81 -17.54
CA ASP A 270 0.38 6.99 -18.26
C ASP A 270 -0.65 7.81 -17.45
N ARG A 271 -1.55 7.13 -16.73
CA ARG A 271 -2.49 7.80 -15.82
C ARG A 271 -1.77 8.43 -14.62
N LEU A 272 -0.78 7.74 -14.05
CA LEU A 272 -0.02 8.27 -12.91
C LEU A 272 0.75 9.54 -13.24
N ILE A 273 1.42 9.60 -14.40
CA ILE A 273 2.16 10.80 -14.87
C ILE A 273 1.27 12.04 -14.89
N ARG A 274 -0.02 11.91 -15.18
CA ARG A 274 -0.97 13.03 -15.18
C ARG A 274 -1.45 13.45 -13.80
N ASN A 275 -1.09 12.70 -12.73
CA ASN A 275 -1.52 12.95 -11.36
C ASN A 275 -0.36 13.40 -10.48
N LYS A 276 -0.19 14.71 -10.35
CA LYS A 276 0.93 15.34 -9.64
C LYS A 276 0.93 15.04 -8.14
N LYS A 277 2.14 14.89 -7.58
CA LYS A 277 2.39 14.63 -6.14
C LYS A 277 1.84 13.31 -5.62
N ILE A 278 1.43 12.43 -6.52
CA ILE A 278 0.98 11.08 -6.22
C ILE A 278 2.03 10.10 -6.74
N ILE A 279 2.42 9.14 -5.91
CA ILE A 279 3.36 8.09 -6.32
C ILE A 279 2.64 6.76 -6.50
N ALA A 280 3.25 5.80 -7.17
CA ALA A 280 2.67 4.48 -7.34
C ALA A 280 2.65 3.65 -6.04
N SER A 281 1.63 2.78 -5.93
CA SER A 281 1.65 1.57 -5.08
C SER A 281 1.01 0.41 -5.85
N PHE A 282 1.73 -0.03 -6.89
CA PHE A 282 1.24 -1.03 -7.81
C PHE A 282 1.60 -2.45 -7.35
N SER A 283 0.68 -3.38 -7.56
CA SER A 283 0.85 -4.81 -7.32
C SER A 283 0.97 -5.57 -8.63
N ARG A 284 -0.12 -5.71 -9.38
CA ARG A 284 -0.14 -6.44 -10.67
C ARG A 284 0.79 -5.81 -11.69
N ALA A 285 0.78 -4.49 -11.84
CA ALA A 285 1.65 -3.81 -12.79
C ALA A 285 3.14 -3.95 -12.44
N LEU A 286 3.50 -4.09 -11.16
CA LEU A 286 4.88 -4.35 -10.75
C LEU A 286 5.35 -5.76 -11.12
N ALA A 287 4.48 -6.77 -11.00
CA ALA A 287 4.81 -8.16 -11.26
C ALA A 287 4.49 -8.61 -12.70
N GLU A 288 3.92 -7.71 -13.53
CA GLU A 288 3.49 -8.03 -14.89
C GLU A 288 4.64 -8.53 -15.74
N GLY A 289 4.45 -9.73 -16.30
CA GLY A 289 5.41 -10.39 -17.20
C GLY A 289 6.55 -11.15 -16.51
N LEU A 290 6.70 -11.08 -15.18
CA LEU A 290 7.66 -11.92 -14.46
C LEU A 290 7.19 -13.38 -14.45
N ASN A 291 8.10 -14.31 -14.70
CA ASN A 291 7.81 -15.74 -14.66
C ASN A 291 8.84 -16.49 -13.81
N ARG A 292 8.39 -17.54 -13.08
CA ARG A 292 9.26 -18.36 -12.25
C ARG A 292 10.38 -19.05 -13.02
N ASN A 293 10.10 -19.40 -14.28
CA ASN A 293 11.03 -20.12 -15.15
C ASN A 293 12.00 -19.20 -15.89
N ASP A 294 11.86 -17.88 -15.76
CA ASP A 294 12.81 -16.97 -16.39
C ASP A 294 14.22 -17.17 -15.85
N PRO A 295 15.24 -17.24 -16.72
CA PRO A 295 16.63 -17.15 -16.31
C PRO A 295 16.85 -15.88 -15.46
N LYS A 296 17.76 -15.97 -14.48
CA LYS A 296 18.02 -14.85 -13.56
C LYS A 296 18.24 -13.52 -14.30
N LYS A 297 19.00 -13.52 -15.40
CA LYS A 297 19.31 -12.32 -16.18
C LYS A 297 18.06 -11.70 -16.82
N GLU A 298 17.16 -12.52 -17.34
CA GLU A 298 15.92 -12.04 -17.98
C GLU A 298 14.94 -11.49 -16.94
N PHE A 299 14.75 -12.21 -15.84
CA PHE A 299 13.96 -11.76 -14.71
C PHE A 299 14.43 -10.40 -14.17
N GLU A 300 15.74 -10.25 -13.92
CA GLU A 300 16.35 -8.99 -13.46
C GLU A 300 16.12 -7.87 -14.47
N LYS A 301 16.31 -8.11 -15.76
CA LYS A 301 16.11 -7.12 -16.82
C LYS A 301 14.65 -6.65 -16.87
N GLN A 302 13.70 -7.56 -16.81
CA GLN A 302 12.28 -7.23 -16.89
C GLN A 302 11.80 -6.47 -15.64
N LEU A 303 12.22 -6.92 -14.45
CA LEU A 303 11.90 -6.24 -13.22
C LEU A 303 12.53 -4.83 -13.17
N GLU A 304 13.78 -4.68 -13.64
CA GLU A 304 14.47 -3.38 -13.76
C GLU A 304 13.70 -2.41 -14.66
N GLN A 305 13.27 -2.85 -15.83
CA GLN A 305 12.49 -2.01 -16.76
C GLN A 305 11.14 -1.58 -16.12
N THR A 306 10.49 -2.50 -15.42
CA THR A 306 9.21 -2.21 -14.76
C THR A 306 9.39 -1.22 -13.61
N ILE A 307 10.39 -1.44 -12.74
CA ILE A 307 10.70 -0.54 -11.61
C ILE A 307 11.08 0.85 -12.13
N GLN A 308 11.89 0.93 -13.18
CA GLN A 308 12.29 2.21 -13.77
C GLN A 308 11.08 2.99 -14.29
N SER A 309 10.20 2.35 -15.06
CA SER A 309 8.98 2.99 -15.59
C SER A 309 8.06 3.51 -14.48
N ILE A 310 7.83 2.71 -13.43
CA ILE A 310 6.97 3.11 -12.29
C ILE A 310 7.65 4.24 -11.47
N TYR A 311 8.96 4.18 -11.32
CA TYR A 311 9.74 5.21 -10.63
C TYR A 311 9.63 6.56 -11.34
N GLU A 312 9.89 6.60 -12.65
CA GLU A 312 9.78 7.83 -13.46
C GLU A 312 8.38 8.44 -13.38
N ALA A 313 7.34 7.62 -13.46
CA ALA A 313 5.96 8.06 -13.31
C ALA A 313 5.63 8.58 -11.89
N SER A 314 6.42 8.22 -10.90
CA SER A 314 6.24 8.66 -9.51
C SER A 314 7.05 9.93 -9.15
N LEU A 315 7.73 10.56 -10.11
CA LEU A 315 8.50 11.78 -9.91
C LEU A 315 7.72 13.07 -10.23
N THR A 316 6.45 12.98 -10.59
CA THR A 316 5.60 14.09 -11.06
C THR A 316 5.06 15.00 -9.94
#